data_4db3f8c7363c052eb1897df738447065
#
_entry.id   4db3f8c7363c052eb1897df738447065
#
_cell.length_a   1.000
_cell.length_b   1.000
_cell.length_c   1.000
_cell.angle_alpha   90.00
_cell.angle_beta   90.00
_cell.angle_gamma   90.00
#
_symmetry.space_group_name_H-M   'P 1'
#
loop_
_entity.id
_entity.type
_entity.pdbx_description
1 polymer ?
#
loop_
_entity_poly.entity_id
_entity_poly.type
_entity_poly.pdbx_seq_one_letter_code
_entity_poly.pdbx_strand_id
1 'polypeptide(L)'
;FFGAGQEKEHKLVLNGYVKNLHQLQFVDNLNQLQWTTLVHNRLNFGYTPSKSISLRLEFRNRIFYGDAVSNFPGFSELMGMDNGWVDMTWNYGESGHMLFITSIDRASVRYSKGNWDVTLGRQRVNWGRNLIWNPNDIFNTYNFLDFDYEERPGSDAVRIQYYTGDFSKVELAAKKGRLKDDHIVALLYGFNKWSYDFQLIAGIYKNDWVMGTGWSGNLKNM
;
A
#
# COMPACT_ATOMS: atom_id res chain seq x y z
N PHE A 1 42.07 -24.96 -13.07
CA PHE A 1 41.30 -23.75 -12.78
C PHE A 1 39.85 -24.03 -13.15
N PHE A 2 39.10 -24.53 -12.18
CA PHE A 2 37.65 -24.65 -12.31
C PHE A 2 37.06 -23.33 -11.86
N GLY A 3 36.52 -22.52 -12.78
CA GLY A 3 35.70 -21.38 -12.48
C GLY A 3 34.42 -21.84 -11.79
N ALA A 4 34.30 -21.58 -10.50
CA ALA A 4 33.02 -21.71 -9.81
C ALA A 4 32.04 -20.71 -10.42
N GLY A 5 31.15 -21.22 -11.26
CA GLY A 5 29.99 -20.49 -11.70
C GLY A 5 29.16 -20.15 -10.46
N GLN A 6 29.07 -18.86 -10.13
CA GLN A 6 28.09 -18.40 -9.15
C GLN A 6 26.72 -18.80 -9.70
N GLU A 7 26.12 -19.83 -9.13
CA GLU A 7 24.71 -20.14 -9.34
C GLU A 7 23.90 -18.88 -9.03
N LYS A 8 23.11 -18.47 -10.00
CA LYS A 8 22.11 -17.40 -9.82
C LYS A 8 21.05 -17.97 -8.87
N GLU A 9 21.16 -17.71 -7.59
CA GLU A 9 20.12 -18.08 -6.63
C GLU A 9 18.84 -17.31 -6.98
N HIS A 10 17.92 -18.00 -7.65
CA HIS A 10 16.54 -17.55 -7.81
C HIS A 10 15.87 -17.66 -6.45
N LYS A 11 15.72 -16.55 -5.77
CA LYS A 11 15.14 -16.55 -4.43
C LYS A 11 13.63 -16.41 -4.50
N LEU A 12 12.92 -17.46 -4.05
CA LEU A 12 11.49 -17.43 -3.78
C LEU A 12 11.29 -17.22 -2.27
N VAL A 13 10.47 -16.25 -1.90
CA VAL A 13 10.10 -15.97 -0.51
C VAL A 13 8.59 -16.06 -0.40
N LEU A 14 8.13 -16.86 0.55
CA LEU A 14 6.73 -16.96 0.94
C LEU A 14 6.62 -16.66 2.43
N ASN A 15 5.79 -15.68 2.79
CA ASN A 15 5.47 -15.37 4.17
C ASN A 15 4.02 -14.89 4.29
N GLY A 16 3.54 -14.72 5.49
CA GLY A 16 2.20 -14.26 5.74
C GLY A 16 1.83 -14.38 7.20
N TYR A 17 0.58 -14.08 7.49
CA TYR A 17 0.00 -14.22 8.82
C TYR A 17 -1.50 -14.50 8.76
N VAL A 18 -2.03 -14.95 9.87
CA VAL A 18 -3.46 -15.00 10.15
C VAL A 18 -3.69 -14.25 11.46
N LYS A 19 -4.65 -13.35 11.46
CA LYS A 19 -5.11 -12.69 12.69
C LYS A 19 -6.62 -12.77 12.79
N ASN A 20 -7.11 -12.72 14.01
CA ASN A 20 -8.50 -12.68 14.34
C ASN A 20 -8.81 -11.45 15.17
N LEU A 21 -9.78 -10.67 14.75
CA LEU A 21 -10.22 -9.43 15.37
C LEU A 21 -11.69 -9.57 15.77
N HIS A 22 -12.01 -9.34 17.03
CA HIS A 22 -13.39 -9.28 17.51
C HIS A 22 -13.72 -7.82 17.85
N GLN A 23 -14.82 -7.34 17.29
CA GLN A 23 -15.34 -6.01 17.58
C GLN A 23 -16.70 -6.16 18.28
N LEU A 24 -16.83 -5.46 19.38
CA LEU A 24 -18.11 -5.29 20.09
C LEU A 24 -18.48 -3.82 20.00
N GLN A 25 -19.65 -3.53 19.51
CA GLN A 25 -20.17 -2.18 19.37
C GLN A 25 -21.47 -2.06 20.18
N PHE A 26 -21.52 -1.08 21.05
CA PHE A 26 -22.71 -0.73 21.79
C PHE A 26 -23.46 0.37 21.07
N VAL A 27 -24.71 0.10 20.71
CA VAL A 27 -25.60 1.03 20.03
C VAL A 27 -26.71 1.39 21.01
N ASP A 28 -27.21 2.61 20.92
CA ASP A 28 -28.34 3.11 21.70
C ASP A 28 -28.15 2.91 23.24
N ASN A 29 -27.20 3.63 23.82
CA ASN A 29 -26.94 3.66 25.26
C ASN A 29 -26.81 2.28 25.93
N LEU A 30 -26.12 1.34 25.28
CA LEU A 30 -25.87 -0.02 25.77
C LEU A 30 -27.08 -0.99 25.64
N ASN A 31 -28.17 -0.59 25.04
CA ASN A 31 -29.35 -1.45 24.90
C ASN A 31 -29.20 -2.49 23.78
N GLN A 32 -28.33 -2.22 22.81
CA GLN A 32 -28.08 -3.15 21.72
C GLN A 32 -26.58 -3.40 21.58
N LEU A 33 -26.19 -4.65 21.77
CA LEU A 33 -24.83 -5.12 21.53
C LEU A 33 -24.77 -5.71 20.13
N GLN A 34 -23.89 -5.15 19.29
CA GLN A 34 -23.54 -5.70 17.99
C GLN A 34 -22.12 -6.25 18.06
N TRP A 35 -21.92 -7.39 17.44
CA TRP A 35 -20.62 -8.02 17.39
C TRP A 35 -20.24 -8.35 15.94
N THR A 36 -18.95 -8.27 15.66
CA THR A 36 -18.39 -8.64 14.35
C THR A 36 -17.01 -9.24 14.56
N THR A 37 -16.77 -10.33 13.88
CA THR A 37 -15.48 -11.00 13.84
C THR A 37 -14.88 -10.86 12.45
N LEU A 38 -13.61 -10.49 12.37
CA LEU A 38 -12.81 -10.50 11.18
C LEU A 38 -11.67 -11.50 11.32
N VAL A 39 -11.65 -12.51 10.47
CA VAL A 39 -10.47 -13.34 10.24
C VAL A 39 -9.74 -12.79 9.02
N HIS A 40 -8.53 -12.34 9.22
CA HIS A 40 -7.67 -11.78 8.18
C HIS A 40 -6.46 -12.69 7.97
N ASN A 41 -6.33 -13.21 6.76
CA ASN A 41 -5.14 -13.94 6.31
C ASN A 41 -4.43 -13.15 5.22
N ARG A 42 -3.11 -13.04 5.35
CA ARG A 42 -2.25 -12.44 4.34
C ARG A 42 -1.24 -13.46 3.85
N LEU A 43 -1.04 -13.51 2.53
CA LEU A 43 -0.04 -14.32 1.86
C LEU A 43 0.80 -13.42 0.96
N ASN A 44 2.10 -13.41 1.19
CA ASN A 44 3.04 -12.58 0.46
C ASN A 44 4.04 -13.46 -0.29
N PHE A 45 4.07 -13.31 -1.62
CA PHE A 45 5.00 -13.96 -2.52
C PHE A 45 6.01 -12.96 -3.05
N GLY A 46 7.27 -13.26 -2.90
CA GLY A 46 8.38 -12.52 -3.49
C GLY A 46 9.21 -13.46 -4.37
N TYR A 47 9.53 -13.04 -5.59
CA TYR A 47 10.40 -13.81 -6.47
C TYR A 47 11.45 -12.90 -7.10
N THR A 48 12.72 -13.30 -7.00
CA THR A 48 13.86 -12.54 -7.52
C THR A 48 14.60 -13.37 -8.55
N PRO A 49 14.16 -13.34 -9.83
CA PRO A 49 14.77 -14.14 -10.90
C PRO A 49 16.19 -13.69 -11.26
N SER A 50 16.55 -12.45 -10.96
CA SER A 50 17.88 -11.91 -11.19
C SER A 50 18.21 -10.81 -10.19
N LYS A 51 19.49 -10.38 -10.13
CA LYS A 51 19.91 -9.26 -9.28
C LYS A 51 19.20 -7.93 -9.59
N SER A 52 18.66 -7.80 -10.80
CA SER A 52 18.02 -6.57 -11.27
C SER A 52 16.51 -6.64 -11.29
N ILE A 53 15.88 -7.80 -11.15
CA ILE A 53 14.42 -7.96 -11.27
C ILE A 53 13.88 -8.62 -10.01
N SER A 54 12.83 -8.04 -9.46
CA SER A 54 12.03 -8.62 -8.40
C SER A 54 10.54 -8.50 -8.68
N LEU A 55 9.80 -9.53 -8.33
CA LEU A 55 8.36 -9.66 -8.46
C LEU A 55 7.76 -9.74 -7.07
N ARG A 56 6.64 -9.09 -6.85
CA ARG A 56 5.90 -9.09 -5.60
C ARG A 56 4.42 -9.31 -5.86
N LEU A 57 3.82 -10.25 -5.12
CA LEU A 57 2.40 -10.54 -5.17
C LEU A 57 1.91 -10.80 -3.75
N GLU A 58 0.91 -10.02 -3.30
CA GLU A 58 0.38 -10.12 -1.94
C GLU A 58 -1.14 -10.18 -1.97
N PHE A 59 -1.65 -11.25 -1.37
CA PHE A 59 -3.07 -11.50 -1.21
C PHE A 59 -3.51 -11.13 0.20
N ARG A 60 -4.70 -10.55 0.30
CA ARG A 60 -5.41 -10.29 1.53
C ARG A 60 -6.76 -11.00 1.48
N ASN A 61 -6.92 -12.03 2.31
CA ASN A 61 -8.16 -12.78 2.46
C ASN A 61 -8.85 -12.36 3.75
N ARG A 62 -10.11 -11.97 3.68
CA ARG A 62 -10.89 -11.49 4.82
C ARG A 62 -12.21 -12.24 4.90
N ILE A 63 -12.49 -12.77 6.08
CA ILE A 63 -13.78 -13.37 6.41
C ILE A 63 -14.39 -12.51 7.50
N PHE A 64 -15.48 -11.84 7.19
CA PHE A 64 -16.29 -11.11 8.17
C PHE A 64 -17.44 -12.01 8.60
N TYR A 65 -17.73 -12.03 9.89
CA TYR A 65 -18.83 -12.78 10.46
C TYR A 65 -19.48 -12.00 11.59
N GLY A 66 -20.82 -11.88 11.56
CA GLY A 66 -21.59 -11.23 12.61
C GLY A 66 -22.51 -10.12 12.12
N ASP A 67 -22.92 -9.27 13.05
CA ASP A 67 -24.00 -8.29 12.86
C ASP A 67 -23.70 -7.20 11.85
N ALA A 68 -22.44 -6.82 11.65
CA ALA A 68 -22.10 -5.82 10.64
C ALA A 68 -22.42 -6.30 9.23
N VAL A 69 -22.28 -7.60 8.96
CA VAL A 69 -22.61 -8.16 7.63
C VAL A 69 -24.13 -8.13 7.39
N SER A 70 -24.92 -8.51 8.36
CA SER A 70 -26.38 -8.63 8.21
C SER A 70 -27.14 -7.31 8.37
N ASN A 71 -26.65 -6.39 9.22
CA ASN A 71 -27.39 -5.21 9.62
C ASN A 71 -26.94 -3.92 8.94
N PHE A 72 -25.77 -3.93 8.29
CA PHE A 72 -25.26 -2.74 7.60
C PHE A 72 -25.48 -2.89 6.08
N PRO A 73 -26.49 -2.20 5.49
CA PRO A 73 -26.74 -2.25 4.06
C PRO A 73 -25.51 -1.76 3.27
N GLY A 74 -25.06 -2.54 2.28
CA GLY A 74 -23.91 -2.19 1.46
C GLY A 74 -22.56 -2.53 2.10
N PHE A 75 -22.54 -3.33 3.18
CA PHE A 75 -21.28 -3.72 3.84
C PHE A 75 -20.33 -4.45 2.89
N SER A 76 -20.85 -5.37 2.08
CA SER A 76 -20.06 -6.13 1.11
C SER A 76 -19.46 -5.25 0.01
N GLU A 77 -20.22 -4.28 -0.50
CA GLU A 77 -19.74 -3.32 -1.48
C GLU A 77 -18.65 -2.41 -0.89
N LEU A 78 -18.85 -1.95 0.34
CA LEU A 78 -17.92 -1.09 1.03
C LEU A 78 -16.60 -1.80 1.33
N MET A 79 -16.67 -3.04 1.85
CA MET A 79 -15.47 -3.83 2.18
C MET A 79 -14.79 -4.40 0.93
N GLY A 80 -15.53 -4.61 -0.16
CA GLY A 80 -15.03 -5.09 -1.44
C GLY A 80 -14.57 -4.00 -2.40
N MET A 81 -14.67 -2.71 -2.03
CA MET A 81 -14.31 -1.61 -2.91
C MET A 81 -12.81 -1.63 -3.24
N ASP A 82 -12.50 -1.71 -4.53
CA ASP A 82 -11.14 -1.53 -5.07
C ASP A 82 -11.05 -0.16 -5.75
N ASN A 83 -10.16 0.69 -5.24
CA ASN A 83 -9.91 2.02 -5.79
C ASN A 83 -8.78 2.03 -6.84
N GLY A 84 -8.22 0.88 -7.18
CA GLY A 84 -7.23 0.72 -8.24
C GLY A 84 -7.83 0.92 -9.63
N TRP A 85 -6.96 1.11 -10.61
CA TRP A 85 -7.35 1.13 -12.03
C TRP A 85 -7.87 -0.22 -12.49
N VAL A 86 -7.21 -1.29 -12.05
CA VAL A 86 -7.64 -2.67 -12.27
C VAL A 86 -8.35 -3.15 -11.01
N ASP A 87 -9.56 -3.68 -11.14
CA ASP A 87 -10.26 -4.32 -10.03
C ASP A 87 -9.60 -5.67 -9.73
N MET A 88 -8.96 -5.77 -8.57
CA MET A 88 -8.27 -6.97 -8.09
C MET A 88 -8.88 -7.45 -6.78
N THR A 89 -10.20 -7.26 -6.63
CA THR A 89 -10.96 -7.71 -5.46
C THR A 89 -12.07 -8.66 -5.90
N TRP A 90 -12.14 -9.80 -5.25
CA TRP A 90 -13.16 -10.82 -5.47
C TRP A 90 -14.00 -10.95 -4.22
N ASN A 91 -15.30 -10.73 -4.39
CA ASN A 91 -16.32 -11.01 -3.39
C ASN A 91 -16.96 -12.37 -3.72
N TYR A 92 -16.79 -13.35 -2.84
CA TYR A 92 -17.31 -14.71 -3.05
C TYR A 92 -18.76 -14.88 -2.57
N GLY A 93 -19.39 -13.80 -2.18
CA GLY A 93 -20.79 -13.77 -1.78
C GLY A 93 -20.97 -13.48 -0.30
N GLU A 94 -22.16 -13.00 -0.03
CA GLU A 94 -22.70 -12.71 1.29
C GLU A 94 -23.76 -13.75 1.59
N SER A 95 -23.65 -14.44 2.71
CA SER A 95 -24.64 -15.42 3.16
C SER A 95 -24.98 -15.15 4.61
N GLY A 96 -26.16 -14.56 4.85
CA GLY A 96 -26.64 -14.24 6.18
C GLY A 96 -25.70 -13.32 6.95
N HIS A 97 -24.91 -13.89 7.84
CA HIS A 97 -23.97 -13.15 8.70
C HIS A 97 -22.51 -13.25 8.26
N MET A 98 -22.23 -13.83 7.09
CA MET A 98 -20.84 -14.08 6.65
C MET A 98 -20.56 -13.48 5.29
N LEU A 99 -19.38 -12.86 5.16
CA LEU A 99 -18.85 -12.28 3.93
C LEU A 99 -17.40 -12.73 3.75
N PHE A 100 -17.06 -13.26 2.56
CA PHE A 100 -15.69 -13.62 2.21
C PHE A 100 -15.18 -12.79 1.03
N ILE A 101 -14.04 -12.12 1.23
CA ILE A 101 -13.40 -11.25 0.24
C ILE A 101 -11.93 -11.59 0.14
N THR A 102 -11.44 -11.74 -1.09
CA THR A 102 -10.01 -11.78 -1.42
C THR A 102 -9.64 -10.57 -2.24
N SER A 103 -8.54 -9.90 -1.90
CA SER A 103 -7.98 -8.81 -2.69
C SER A 103 -6.48 -8.98 -2.90
N ILE A 104 -5.98 -8.48 -4.03
CA ILE A 104 -4.55 -8.35 -4.28
C ILE A 104 -4.12 -6.94 -3.89
N ASP A 105 -3.38 -6.82 -2.78
CA ASP A 105 -2.89 -5.54 -2.28
C ASP A 105 -1.62 -5.08 -2.98
N ARG A 106 -0.82 -6.01 -3.47
CA ARG A 106 0.42 -5.76 -4.20
C ARG A 106 0.55 -6.73 -5.36
N ALA A 107 0.81 -6.19 -6.54
CA ALA A 107 1.15 -6.95 -7.73
C ALA A 107 2.10 -6.09 -8.58
N SER A 108 3.39 -6.26 -8.40
CA SER A 108 4.39 -5.37 -9.01
C SER A 108 5.64 -6.07 -9.49
N VAL A 109 6.24 -5.47 -10.50
CA VAL A 109 7.56 -5.81 -11.04
C VAL A 109 8.48 -4.63 -10.77
N ARG A 110 9.64 -4.89 -10.17
CA ARG A 110 10.68 -3.90 -9.93
C ARG A 110 11.94 -4.26 -10.71
N TYR A 111 12.49 -3.28 -11.39
CA TYR A 111 13.77 -3.35 -12.08
C TYR A 111 14.74 -2.36 -11.45
N SER A 112 15.88 -2.86 -10.98
CA SER A 112 16.95 -2.06 -10.36
C SER A 112 18.26 -2.30 -11.07
N LYS A 113 18.90 -1.25 -11.60
CA LYS A 113 20.23 -1.32 -12.21
C LYS A 113 20.97 0.00 -12.09
N GLY A 114 22.16 -0.04 -11.50
CA GLY A 114 22.93 1.17 -11.21
C GLY A 114 22.15 2.11 -10.33
N ASN A 115 21.97 3.35 -10.76
CA ASN A 115 21.25 4.38 -10.01
C ASN A 115 19.74 4.40 -10.29
N TRP A 116 19.24 3.52 -11.15
CA TRP A 116 17.85 3.45 -11.53
C TRP A 116 17.09 2.37 -10.78
N ASP A 117 15.88 2.71 -10.36
CA ASP A 117 14.89 1.81 -9.78
C ASP A 117 13.52 2.13 -10.36
N VAL A 118 12.95 1.17 -11.07
CA VAL A 118 11.66 1.32 -11.74
C VAL A 118 10.71 0.26 -11.23
N THR A 119 9.56 0.65 -10.71
CA THR A 119 8.51 -0.27 -10.26
C THR A 119 7.22 -0.01 -11.02
N LEU A 120 6.63 -1.07 -11.56
CA LEU A 120 5.36 -1.04 -12.30
C LEU A 120 4.35 -1.96 -11.63
N GLY A 121 3.11 -1.53 -11.53
CA GLY A 121 1.98 -2.30 -11.03
C GLY A 121 1.45 -1.79 -9.70
N ARG A 122 0.65 -2.63 -9.00
CA ARG A 122 0.06 -2.29 -7.70
C ARG A 122 1.12 -2.31 -6.62
N GLN A 123 1.45 -1.14 -6.11
CA GLN A 123 2.52 -0.91 -5.16
C GLN A 123 2.15 0.18 -4.15
N ARG A 124 2.85 0.23 -3.05
CA ARG A 124 2.75 1.36 -2.12
C ARG A 124 3.77 2.42 -2.52
N VAL A 125 3.29 3.62 -2.85
CA VAL A 125 4.11 4.81 -3.02
C VAL A 125 3.97 5.63 -1.75
N ASN A 126 4.98 5.63 -0.90
CA ASN A 126 4.94 6.31 0.40
C ASN A 126 5.91 7.49 0.41
N TRP A 127 5.36 8.69 0.42
CA TRP A 127 6.11 9.95 0.54
C TRP A 127 5.93 10.66 1.88
N GLY A 128 5.12 10.03 2.76
CA GLY A 128 4.91 10.55 4.11
C GLY A 128 6.16 10.42 4.97
N ARG A 129 6.46 11.46 5.74
CA ARG A 129 7.57 11.52 6.70
C ARG A 129 7.09 11.55 8.15
N ASN A 130 5.86 11.94 8.39
CA ASN A 130 5.30 12.09 9.73
C ASN A 130 4.72 10.77 10.23
N LEU A 131 4.69 10.60 11.56
CA LEU A 131 4.18 9.38 12.19
C LEU A 131 2.66 9.34 12.25
N ILE A 132 2.01 10.50 12.43
CA ILE A 132 0.56 10.57 12.68
C ILE A 132 -0.19 11.03 11.43
N TRP A 133 0.12 12.21 10.93
CA TRP A 133 -0.54 12.80 9.78
C TRP A 133 0.47 13.15 8.68
N ASN A 134 0.24 12.60 7.49
CA ASN A 134 1.16 12.71 6.36
C ASN A 134 0.49 13.35 5.15
N PRO A 135 0.41 14.68 5.06
CA PRO A 135 -0.19 15.36 3.92
C PRO A 135 0.57 15.11 2.61
N ASN A 136 1.85 14.78 2.68
CA ASN A 136 2.68 14.43 1.52
C ASN A 136 2.46 13.02 0.99
N ASP A 137 1.65 12.18 1.68
CA ASP A 137 1.32 10.83 1.23
C ASP A 137 0.12 10.85 0.27
N ILE A 138 0.29 11.53 -0.87
CA ILE A 138 -0.77 11.82 -1.84
C ILE A 138 -1.25 10.61 -2.64
N PHE A 139 -0.48 9.52 -2.68
CA PHE A 139 -0.79 8.32 -3.48
C PHE A 139 -1.67 7.32 -2.76
N ASN A 140 -1.69 7.33 -1.42
CA ASN A 140 -2.41 6.34 -0.64
C ASN A 140 -3.76 6.89 -0.19
N THR A 141 -4.83 6.24 -0.64
CA THR A 141 -6.19 6.58 -0.24
C THR A 141 -6.47 5.96 1.13
N TYR A 142 -6.92 6.76 2.09
CA TYR A 142 -7.39 6.25 3.38
C TYR A 142 -8.80 5.70 3.26
N ASN A 143 -9.00 4.47 3.69
CA ASN A 143 -10.33 3.95 3.99
C ASN A 143 -10.53 3.98 5.52
N PHE A 144 -11.25 4.98 6.04
CA PHE A 144 -11.48 5.15 7.48
C PHE A 144 -12.35 4.06 8.09
N LEU A 145 -13.00 3.24 7.28
CA LEU A 145 -13.90 2.18 7.73
C LEU A 145 -13.21 0.81 7.81
N ASP A 146 -12.00 0.69 7.30
CA ASP A 146 -11.20 -0.53 7.43
C ASP A 146 -10.35 -0.43 8.70
N PHE A 147 -10.79 -1.05 9.79
CA PHE A 147 -10.10 -1.07 11.09
C PHE A 147 -8.79 -1.87 11.08
N ASP A 148 -8.52 -2.58 10.00
CA ASP A 148 -7.33 -3.41 9.83
C ASP A 148 -6.20 -2.67 9.11
N TYR A 149 -5.76 -1.58 9.72
CA TYR A 149 -4.91 -0.55 9.11
C TYR A 149 -3.40 -0.82 9.11
N GLU A 150 -2.93 -2.00 9.44
CA GLU A 150 -1.48 -2.25 9.48
C GLU A 150 -0.83 -2.04 8.11
N GLU A 151 -1.54 -2.32 7.02
CA GLU A 151 -1.02 -2.15 5.67
C GLU A 151 -1.95 -1.35 4.77
N ARG A 152 -1.52 -0.16 4.37
CA ARG A 152 -2.26 0.70 3.43
C ARG A 152 -2.41 0.02 2.07
N PRO A 153 -3.57 0.17 1.41
CA PRO A 153 -3.81 -0.38 0.08
C PRO A 153 -2.76 0.12 -0.92
N GLY A 154 -2.51 -0.68 -1.95
CA GLY A 154 -1.64 -0.33 -3.06
C GLY A 154 -2.29 0.64 -4.03
N SER A 155 -1.45 1.29 -4.82
CA SER A 155 -1.85 2.10 -5.96
C SER A 155 -1.34 1.46 -7.25
N ASP A 156 -2.18 1.42 -8.28
CA ASP A 156 -1.77 1.01 -9.62
C ASP A 156 -0.95 2.13 -10.23
N ALA A 157 0.37 1.99 -10.20
CA ALA A 157 1.30 3.08 -10.46
C ALA A 157 2.54 2.63 -11.23
N VAL A 158 3.12 3.61 -11.91
CA VAL A 158 4.52 3.59 -12.37
C VAL A 158 5.32 4.47 -11.44
N ARG A 159 6.44 3.97 -10.94
CA ARG A 159 7.38 4.67 -10.06
C ARG A 159 8.77 4.55 -10.61
N ILE A 160 9.42 5.66 -10.84
CA ILE A 160 10.79 5.75 -11.37
C ILE A 160 11.61 6.54 -10.36
N GLN A 161 12.66 5.93 -9.86
CA GLN A 161 13.60 6.56 -8.94
C GLN A 161 14.99 6.63 -9.59
N TYR A 162 15.64 7.74 -9.47
CA TYR A 162 17.03 7.94 -9.84
C TYR A 162 17.81 8.48 -8.64
N TYR A 163 18.80 7.71 -8.20
CA TYR A 163 19.66 8.09 -7.09
C TYR A 163 20.77 8.98 -7.63
N THR A 164 20.77 10.27 -7.23
CA THR A 164 21.74 11.28 -7.63
C THR A 164 22.97 11.27 -6.76
N GLY A 165 22.94 10.58 -5.63
CA GLY A 165 24.02 10.41 -4.66
C GLY A 165 23.58 9.48 -3.54
N ASP A 166 24.43 9.26 -2.55
CA ASP A 166 24.19 8.31 -1.45
C ASP A 166 22.93 8.67 -0.63
N PHE A 167 22.62 9.95 -0.51
CA PHE A 167 21.51 10.47 0.28
C PHE A 167 20.58 11.39 -0.52
N SER A 168 20.62 11.28 -1.86
CA SER A 168 19.77 12.12 -2.71
C SER A 168 19.16 11.32 -3.84
N LYS A 169 17.90 11.64 -4.16
CA LYS A 169 17.14 10.98 -5.23
C LYS A 169 16.12 11.93 -5.85
N VAL A 170 15.85 11.68 -7.11
CA VAL A 170 14.66 12.16 -7.81
C VAL A 170 13.71 10.98 -7.99
N GLU A 171 12.44 11.17 -7.74
CA GLU A 171 11.43 10.14 -7.88
C GLU A 171 10.22 10.71 -8.61
N LEU A 172 9.85 10.09 -9.73
CA LEU A 172 8.61 10.34 -10.46
C LEU A 172 7.66 9.19 -10.16
N ALA A 173 6.43 9.52 -9.77
CA ALA A 173 5.37 8.55 -9.61
C ALA A 173 4.11 9.01 -10.33
N ALA A 174 3.46 8.07 -11.04
CA ALA A 174 2.20 8.29 -11.70
C ALA A 174 1.25 7.16 -11.34
N LYS A 175 0.08 7.52 -10.83
CA LYS A 175 -1.02 6.62 -10.45
C LYS A 175 -2.23 6.91 -11.31
N LYS A 176 -2.96 5.87 -11.69
CA LYS A 176 -4.31 5.96 -12.21
C LYS A 176 -5.25 5.19 -11.29
N GLY A 177 -6.39 5.79 -10.95
CA GLY A 177 -7.46 5.14 -10.23
C GLY A 177 -8.62 4.73 -11.14
N ARG A 178 -9.69 4.24 -10.54
CA ARG A 178 -10.87 3.73 -11.26
C ARG A 178 -11.67 4.84 -11.92
N LEU A 179 -11.82 5.98 -11.25
CA LEU A 179 -12.56 7.12 -11.77
C LEU A 179 -11.76 7.88 -12.81
N LYS A 180 -12.44 8.57 -13.74
CA LYS A 180 -11.81 9.33 -14.82
C LYS A 180 -10.79 10.35 -14.32
N ASP A 181 -11.12 11.03 -13.23
CA ASP A 181 -10.33 12.11 -12.65
C ASP A 181 -9.43 11.65 -11.48
N ASP A 182 -9.38 10.34 -11.19
CA ASP A 182 -8.54 9.80 -10.12
C ASP A 182 -7.16 9.44 -10.66
N HIS A 183 -6.42 10.45 -11.08
CA HIS A 183 -5.03 10.34 -11.52
C HIS A 183 -4.12 11.25 -10.69
N ILE A 184 -2.92 10.79 -10.45
CA ILE A 184 -1.89 11.54 -9.73
C ILE A 184 -0.59 11.37 -10.49
N VAL A 185 0.07 12.48 -10.78
CA VAL A 185 1.42 12.50 -11.35
C VAL A 185 2.24 13.50 -10.56
N ALA A 186 3.29 13.04 -9.92
CA ALA A 186 4.08 13.93 -9.09
C ALA A 186 5.56 13.55 -9.07
N LEU A 187 6.39 14.55 -8.82
CA LEU A 187 7.83 14.47 -8.69
C LEU A 187 8.20 14.75 -7.23
N LEU A 188 9.12 13.95 -6.71
CA LEU A 188 9.76 14.16 -5.42
C LEU A 188 11.28 14.32 -5.64
N TYR A 189 11.87 15.36 -5.06
CA TYR A 189 13.31 15.48 -4.88
C TYR A 189 13.64 15.36 -3.40
N GLY A 190 14.42 14.34 -3.06
CA GLY A 190 14.91 14.08 -1.70
C GLY A 190 16.41 14.29 -1.62
N PHE A 191 16.88 14.97 -0.56
CA PHE A 191 18.31 15.19 -0.30
C PHE A 191 18.58 15.31 1.20
N ASN A 192 19.82 14.99 1.60
CA ASN A 192 20.30 15.23 2.96
C ASN A 192 21.23 16.43 2.99
N LYS A 193 21.04 17.32 3.94
CA LYS A 193 21.93 18.45 4.22
C LYS A 193 21.91 18.79 5.70
N TRP A 194 23.08 19.04 6.28
CA TRP A 194 23.24 19.36 7.72
C TRP A 194 22.66 18.31 8.68
N SER A 195 22.75 17.03 8.33
CA SER A 195 22.15 15.92 9.08
C SER A 195 20.61 15.92 9.12
N TYR A 196 19.98 16.69 8.23
CA TYR A 196 18.53 16.66 8.02
C TYR A 196 18.21 16.12 6.63
N ASP A 197 17.18 15.31 6.56
CA ASP A 197 16.60 14.86 5.31
C ASP A 197 15.52 15.84 4.89
N PHE A 198 15.64 16.36 3.69
CA PHE A 198 14.64 17.23 3.06
C PHE A 198 13.94 16.51 1.93
N GLN A 199 12.69 16.88 1.69
CA GLN A 199 11.95 16.50 0.49
C GLN A 199 11.16 17.69 -0.05
N LEU A 200 11.12 17.78 -1.37
CA LEU A 200 10.30 18.70 -2.13
C LEU A 200 9.41 17.89 -3.06
N ILE A 201 8.14 18.23 -3.12
CA ILE A 201 7.15 17.53 -3.93
C ILE A 201 6.43 18.56 -4.79
N ALA A 202 6.20 18.22 -6.06
CA ALA A 202 5.37 18.99 -6.96
C ALA A 202 4.66 18.05 -7.93
N GLY A 203 3.40 18.35 -8.27
CA GLY A 203 2.66 17.51 -9.19
C GLY A 203 1.22 17.92 -9.41
N ILE A 204 0.46 17.00 -9.96
CA ILE A 204 -0.97 17.10 -10.19
C ILE A 204 -1.65 15.99 -9.39
N TYR A 205 -2.56 16.38 -8.52
CA TYR A 205 -3.44 15.51 -7.77
C TYR A 205 -4.86 15.66 -8.30
N LYS A 206 -5.34 14.65 -9.03
CA LYS A 206 -6.60 14.75 -9.79
C LYS A 206 -6.51 15.88 -10.82
N ASN A 207 -7.19 16.98 -10.59
CA ASN A 207 -7.19 18.13 -11.50
C ASN A 207 -6.48 19.36 -10.91
N ASP A 208 -5.92 19.25 -9.68
CA ASP A 208 -5.33 20.35 -8.94
C ASP A 208 -3.81 20.24 -8.88
N TRP A 209 -3.13 21.38 -8.89
CA TRP A 209 -1.70 21.44 -8.61
C TRP A 209 -1.46 21.19 -7.13
N VAL A 210 -0.47 20.37 -6.85
CA VAL A 210 -0.02 20.08 -5.49
C VAL A 210 1.46 20.38 -5.35
N MET A 211 1.81 21.04 -4.23
CA MET A 211 3.19 21.25 -3.81
C MET A 211 3.31 20.88 -2.34
N GLY A 212 4.41 20.27 -1.98
CA GLY A 212 4.68 19.84 -0.62
C GLY A 212 6.16 19.89 -0.28
N THR A 213 6.43 20.06 0.99
CA THR A 213 7.78 19.96 1.53
C THR A 213 7.77 19.20 2.84
N GLY A 214 8.90 18.62 3.19
CA GLY A 214 9.07 17.94 4.47
C GLY A 214 10.53 17.85 4.84
N TRP A 215 10.80 17.82 6.13
CA TRP A 215 12.12 17.56 6.64
C TRP A 215 12.06 16.72 7.91
N SER A 216 13.11 15.95 8.15
CA SER A 216 13.28 15.16 9.36
C SER A 216 14.76 15.12 9.74
N GLY A 217 15.06 15.11 11.03
CA GLY A 217 16.43 15.06 11.54
C GLY A 217 16.43 15.05 13.05
N ASN A 218 17.60 14.88 13.63
CA ASN A 218 17.78 14.89 15.07
C ASN A 218 18.30 16.25 15.54
N LEU A 219 17.65 16.82 16.54
CA LEU A 219 18.20 17.95 17.29
C LEU A 219 19.39 17.46 18.11
N LYS A 220 20.55 18.09 17.96
CA LYS A 220 21.72 17.78 18.77
C LYS A 220 21.37 17.98 20.24
N ASN A 221 21.52 16.93 21.06
CA ASN A 221 21.37 16.93 22.53
C ASN A 221 19.91 17.00 23.09
N MET A 222 18.94 16.36 22.46
CA MET A 222 17.74 15.93 23.17
C MET A 222 17.66 14.42 23.22
#